data_b267005b54e645cb54e7c531c7c7c308
#
_entry.id   b267005b54e645cb54e7c531c7c7c308
#
_cell.length_a   1.000
_cell.length_b   1.000
_cell.length_c   1.000
_cell.angle_alpha   90.00
_cell.angle_beta   90.00
_cell.angle_gamma   90.00
#
_symmetry.space_group_name_H-M   'P 1'
#
loop_
_entity.id
_entity.type
_entity.pdbx_description
1 polymer ?
#
loop_
_entity_poly.entity_id
_entity_poly.type
_entity_poly.pdbx_seq_one_letter_code
_entity_poly.pdbx_strand_id
1 'polypeptide(L)' 'MIGIPCVDSEGNALGTVVAVENFGAGDLLEVEGEGGRRSLIPFKPGIADLIDGRFVLDPDFLA' A
#
# COMPACT_ATOMS: atom_id res chain seq x y z
N MET A 1 3.22 8.68 -6.56
CA MET A 1 2.67 7.42 -6.06
C MET A 1 1.24 7.52 -5.52
N ILE A 2 0.70 8.72 -5.44
CA ILE A 2 -0.66 8.92 -4.95
C ILE A 2 -1.65 8.51 -6.04
N GLY A 3 -2.72 7.84 -5.64
CA GLY A 3 -3.74 7.35 -6.56
C GLY A 3 -3.47 5.99 -7.17
N ILE A 4 -2.35 5.34 -6.79
CA ILE A 4 -2.01 4.02 -7.31
C ILE A 4 -2.86 2.97 -6.59
N PRO A 5 -3.51 2.06 -7.35
CA PRO A 5 -4.29 1.00 -6.72
C PRO A 5 -3.39 0.01 -5.98
N CYS A 6 -3.90 -0.50 -4.88
CA CYS A 6 -3.25 -1.53 -4.09
C CYS A 6 -4.06 -2.82 -4.17
N VAL A 7 -3.37 -3.92 -4.42
CA VAL A 7 -4.00 -5.24 -4.56
C VAL A 7 -3.21 -6.25 -3.74
N ASP A 8 -3.83 -7.40 -3.46
CA ASP A 8 -3.12 -8.52 -2.84
C ASP A 8 -2.43 -9.38 -3.91
N SER A 9 -1.78 -10.47 -3.49
CA SER A 9 -1.08 -11.36 -4.40
C SER A 9 -2.01 -12.08 -5.38
N GLU A 10 -3.30 -12.07 -5.12
CA GLU A 10 -4.30 -12.69 -5.99
C GLU A 10 -4.96 -11.66 -6.92
N GLY A 11 -4.58 -10.39 -6.80
CA GLY A 11 -5.14 -9.32 -7.62
C GLY A 11 -6.41 -8.69 -7.08
N ASN A 12 -6.81 -9.03 -5.86
CA ASN A 12 -7.99 -8.43 -5.23
C ASN A 12 -7.67 -7.01 -4.76
N ALA A 13 -8.58 -6.08 -5.02
CA ALA A 13 -8.39 -4.69 -4.62
C ALA A 13 -8.40 -4.55 -3.11
N LEU A 14 -7.36 -3.90 -2.57
CA LEU A 14 -7.23 -3.63 -1.13
C LEU A 14 -7.48 -2.18 -0.79
N GLY A 15 -7.15 -1.28 -1.71
CA GLY A 15 -7.29 0.14 -1.47
C GLY A 15 -6.50 0.96 -2.47
N THR A 16 -6.19 2.20 -2.09
CA THR A 16 -5.48 3.15 -2.95
C THR A 16 -4.47 3.92 -2.10
N VAL A 17 -3.29 4.16 -2.65
CA VAL A 17 -2.30 5.00 -1.97
C VAL A 17 -2.79 6.44 -2.00
N VAL A 18 -2.94 7.05 -0.83
CA VAL A 18 -3.39 8.43 -0.69
C VAL A 18 -2.29 9.38 -0.23
N ALA A 19 -1.20 8.84 0.31
CA ALA A 19 -0.03 9.64 0.70
C ALA A 19 1.19 8.75 0.81
N VAL A 20 2.37 9.37 0.72
CA VAL A 20 3.64 8.71 0.97
C VAL A 20 4.35 9.51 2.05
N GLU A 21 4.69 8.85 3.15
CA GLU A 21 5.38 9.46 4.27
C GLU A 21 6.81 8.94 4.34
N ASN A 22 7.72 9.79 4.78
CA ASN A 22 9.11 9.39 4.98
C ASN A 22 9.56 9.89 6.34
N PHE A 23 9.74 8.96 7.26
CA PHE A 23 10.13 9.28 8.64
C PHE A 23 11.61 8.96 8.91
N GLY A 24 12.44 8.95 7.86
CA GLY A 24 13.87 8.71 8.01
C GLY A 24 14.29 7.26 8.05
N ALA A 25 13.37 6.34 8.25
CA ALA A 25 13.64 4.90 8.29
C ALA A 25 13.15 4.17 7.04
N GLY A 26 12.87 4.91 5.99
CA GLY A 26 12.30 4.39 4.74
C GLY A 26 10.91 4.96 4.50
N ASP A 27 10.37 4.68 3.33
CA ASP A 27 9.07 5.21 2.93
C ASP A 27 7.93 4.40 3.54
N LEU A 28 6.89 5.10 3.96
CA LEU A 28 5.63 4.49 4.38
C LEU A 28 4.54 4.92 3.41
N LEU A 29 3.74 3.97 2.98
CA LEU A 29 2.61 4.22 2.11
C LEU A 29 1.35 4.32 2.97
N GLU A 30 0.63 5.43 2.86
CA GLU A 30 -0.68 5.53 3.48
C GLU A 30 -1.71 5.03 2.47
N VAL A 31 -2.34 3.92 2.80
CA VAL A 31 -3.31 3.25 1.94
C VAL A 31 -4.69 3.41 2.53
N GLU A 32 -5.61 3.95 1.75
CA GLU A 32 -7.00 4.05 2.12
C GLU A 32 -7.76 2.88 1.52
N GLY A 33 -8.34 2.06 2.37
CA GLY A 33 -9.12 0.91 1.96
C GLY A 33 -10.61 1.18 1.98
N GLU A 34 -11.38 0.10 1.90
CA GLU A 34 -12.82 0.15 1.92
C GLU A 34 -13.33 0.76 3.22
N GLY A 35 -14.36 1.59 3.13
CA GLY A 35 -14.93 2.25 4.29
C GLY A 35 -14.11 3.42 4.82
N GLY A 36 -13.11 3.88 4.09
CA GLY A 36 -12.26 4.99 4.50
C GLY A 36 -11.18 4.62 5.50
N ARG A 37 -10.94 3.35 5.71
CA ARG A 37 -9.87 2.90 6.61
C ARG A 37 -8.51 3.21 6.02
N ARG A 38 -7.60 3.69 6.85
CA ARG A 38 -6.24 4.00 6.42
C ARG A 38 -5.24 3.16 7.17
N SER A 39 -4.22 2.71 6.45
CA SER A 39 -3.14 1.90 7.01
C SER A 39 -1.81 2.44 6.52
N LEU A 40 -0.79 2.38 7.38
CA LEU A 40 0.57 2.73 7.00
C LEU A 40 1.32 1.44 6.74
N ILE A 41 1.88 1.32 5.54
CA ILE A 41 2.55 0.11 5.10
C ILE A 41 3.97 0.46 4.68
N PRO A 42 5.00 -0.21 5.24
CA PRO A 42 6.37 0.02 4.82
C PRO A 42 6.56 -0.33 3.35
N PHE A 43 7.19 0.55 2.59
CA PHE A 43 7.53 0.26 1.21
C PHE A 43 8.84 -0.52 1.17
N LYS A 44 8.73 -1.82 1.30
CA LYS A 44 9.87 -2.73 1.31
C LYS A 44 9.56 -3.95 0.44
N PRO A 45 10.59 -4.54 -0.20
CA PRO A 45 10.39 -5.79 -0.94
C PRO A 45 9.76 -6.88 -0.07
N GLY A 46 8.78 -7.59 -0.59
CA GLY A 46 8.06 -8.62 0.13
C GLY A 46 6.88 -8.13 0.96
N ILE A 47 6.82 -6.83 1.25
CA ILE A 47 5.69 -6.23 1.96
C ILE A 47 4.85 -5.40 1.00
N ALA A 48 5.50 -4.53 0.24
CA ALA A 48 4.85 -3.71 -0.78
C ALA A 48 5.75 -3.67 -2.00
N ASP A 49 5.26 -4.15 -3.12
CA ASP A 49 5.99 -4.17 -4.38
C ASP A 49 5.18 -3.44 -5.45
N LEU A 50 5.85 -2.58 -6.21
CA LEU A 50 5.22 -1.88 -7.33
C LEU A 50 5.38 -2.74 -8.59
N ILE A 51 4.27 -3.28 -9.09
CA ILE A 51 4.27 -4.17 -10.25
C ILE A 51 3.19 -3.70 -11.21
N ASP A 52 3.58 -3.44 -12.47
CA ASP A 52 2.65 -3.04 -13.53
C ASP A 52 1.76 -1.85 -13.16
N GLY A 53 2.33 -0.86 -12.47
CA GLY A 53 1.61 0.36 -12.11
C GLY A 53 0.65 0.22 -10.94
N ARG A 54 0.76 -0.86 -10.17
CA ARG A 54 -0.02 -1.07 -8.95
C ARG A 54 0.86 -1.63 -7.85
N PHE A 55 0.46 -1.38 -6.60
CA PHE A 55 1.15 -1.98 -5.47
C PHE A 55 0.54 -3.32 -5.12
N VAL A 56 1.40 -4.32 -4.98
CA VAL A 56 1.02 -5.62 -4.43
C VAL A 56 1.43 -5.61 -2.97
N LEU A 57 0.46 -5.73 -2.09
CA LEU A 57 0.65 -5.64 -0.65
C LEU A 57 0.33 -6.96 0.03
N ASP A 58 0.99 -7.18 1.18
CA ASP A 58 0.60 -8.28 2.07
C ASP A 58 -0.59 -7.80 2.90
N PRO A 59 -1.78 -8.42 2.77
CA PRO A 59 -2.96 -7.98 3.51
C PRO A 59 -2.81 -8.10 5.03
N ASP A 60 -1.87 -8.88 5.53
CA ASP A 60 -1.61 -8.97 6.97
C ASP A 60 -1.13 -7.65 7.57
N PHE A 61 -0.62 -6.73 6.75
CA PHE A 61 -0.21 -5.40 7.20
C PHE A 61 -1.34 -4.38 7.19
N LEU A 62 -2.51 -4.75 6.72
CA LEU A 62 -3.66 -3.85 6.72
C LEU A 62 -4.42 -3.95 8.04
N ALA A 63 -4.80 -2.79 8.54
CA ALA A 63 -5.57 -2.72 9.77
C ALA A 63 -7.02 -3.15 9.57
#